data_113ebdb5177937eb23d6e3ce620a20c8
#
_entry.id   113ebdb5177937eb23d6e3ce620a20c8
#
_cell.length_a   1.000
_cell.length_b   1.000
_cell.length_c   1.000
_cell.angle_alpha   90.00
_cell.angle_beta   90.00
_cell.angle_gamma   90.00
#
_symmetry.space_group_name_H-M   'P 1'
#
loop_
_entity.id
_entity.type
_entity.pdbx_description
1 polymer ?
#
loop_
_entity_poly.entity_id
_entity_poly.type
_entity_poly.pdbx_seq_one_letter_code
_entity_poly.pdbx_strand_id
1 'polypeptide(L)'
;MGKYLKSVGKNSLDFLKYVGPGLLVTVGFIDPGNWASNIAAGSGYGYSLLWMVTLSTVMLIILQHNAAHLGIVTGLCISEAASRYMNKTVKNIVLWTAVAAAVATAMAEILGGAIALEMLFHIPVRVGSMVILLAVLVCQFTNAYKKIEKLIILFVS
;
A
#
# COMPACT_ATOMS: atom_id res chain seq x y z
N MET A 1 -38.88 17.93 -5.52
CA MET A 1 -38.44 16.59 -5.06
C MET A 1 -37.60 15.84 -6.10
N GLY A 2 -37.98 15.77 -7.36
CA GLY A 2 -37.22 15.04 -8.40
C GLY A 2 -35.83 15.59 -8.76
N LYS A 3 -35.55 16.89 -8.62
CA LYS A 3 -34.23 17.48 -8.86
C LYS A 3 -33.21 17.14 -7.77
N TYR A 4 -33.66 17.00 -6.51
CA TYR A 4 -32.80 16.63 -5.37
C TYR A 4 -32.37 15.17 -5.46
N LEU A 5 -33.25 14.24 -5.81
CA LEU A 5 -32.96 12.82 -6.00
C LEU A 5 -32.00 12.58 -7.18
N LYS A 6 -32.12 13.36 -8.26
CA LYS A 6 -31.19 13.29 -9.40
C LYS A 6 -29.79 13.82 -9.05
N SER A 7 -29.69 14.83 -8.17
CA SER A 7 -28.42 15.36 -7.67
C SER A 7 -27.72 14.38 -6.74
N VAL A 8 -28.44 13.72 -5.86
CA VAL A 8 -27.89 12.71 -4.93
C VAL A 8 -27.38 11.49 -5.70
N GLY A 9 -28.13 11.00 -6.71
CA GLY A 9 -27.70 9.88 -7.53
C GLY A 9 -26.45 10.19 -8.36
N LYS A 10 -26.28 11.43 -8.85
CA LYS A 10 -25.10 11.86 -9.59
C LYS A 10 -23.87 11.95 -8.70
N ASN A 11 -24.03 12.47 -7.48
CA ASN A 11 -22.94 12.54 -6.50
C ASN A 11 -22.49 11.14 -6.02
N SER A 12 -23.42 10.19 -5.89
CA SER A 12 -23.10 8.81 -5.53
C SER A 12 -22.32 8.09 -6.64
N LEU A 13 -22.69 8.30 -7.90
CA LEU A 13 -21.96 7.75 -9.05
C LEU A 13 -20.59 8.41 -9.24
N ASP A 14 -20.46 9.70 -8.95
CA ASP A 14 -19.17 10.37 -8.96
C ASP A 14 -18.26 9.88 -7.85
N PHE A 15 -18.79 9.57 -6.66
CA PHE A 15 -18.03 8.95 -5.57
C PHE A 15 -17.45 7.59 -5.99
N LEU A 16 -18.22 6.76 -6.72
CA LEU A 16 -17.73 5.46 -7.21
C LEU A 16 -16.51 5.56 -8.15
N LYS A 17 -16.33 6.67 -8.85
CA LYS A 17 -15.13 6.90 -9.68
C LYS A 17 -13.84 7.02 -8.86
N TYR A 18 -13.94 7.46 -7.60
CA TYR A 18 -12.81 7.59 -6.70
C TYR A 18 -12.58 6.35 -5.83
N VAL A 19 -13.56 5.43 -5.78
CA VAL A 19 -13.45 4.17 -5.04
C VAL A 19 -12.39 3.25 -5.66
N GLY A 20 -12.27 3.20 -6.98
CA GLY A 20 -11.28 2.36 -7.67
C GLY A 20 -9.83 2.61 -7.22
N PRO A 21 -9.32 3.85 -7.28
CA PRO A 21 -8.00 4.19 -6.75
C PRO A 21 -7.86 3.93 -5.25
N GLY A 22 -8.92 4.15 -4.45
CA GLY A 22 -8.95 3.85 -3.02
C GLY A 22 -8.82 2.36 -2.73
N LEU A 23 -9.49 1.51 -3.50
CA LEU A 23 -9.36 0.05 -3.41
C LEU A 23 -7.94 -0.41 -3.74
N LEU A 24 -7.30 0.16 -4.77
CA LEU A 24 -5.91 -0.16 -5.10
C LEU A 24 -4.96 0.14 -3.95
N VAL A 25 -5.11 1.29 -3.30
CA VAL A 25 -4.34 1.64 -2.11
C VAL A 25 -4.60 0.65 -0.98
N THR A 26 -5.87 0.27 -0.76
CA THR A 26 -6.25 -0.70 0.28
C THR A 26 -5.61 -2.07 0.03
N VAL A 27 -5.57 -2.54 -1.23
CA VAL A 27 -4.89 -3.80 -1.59
C VAL A 27 -3.39 -3.72 -1.35
N GLY A 28 -2.76 -2.57 -1.59
CA GLY A 28 -1.35 -2.35 -1.29
C GLY A 28 -0.99 -2.49 0.20
N PHE A 29 -1.97 -2.40 1.10
CA PHE A 29 -1.79 -2.67 2.53
C PHE A 29 -1.94 -4.16 2.92
N ILE A 30 -2.38 -5.01 2.01
CA ILE A 30 -2.41 -6.47 2.21
C ILE A 30 -1.00 -7.01 2.00
N ASP A 31 -0.17 -6.83 3.01
CA ASP A 31 1.24 -7.21 3.01
C ASP A 31 1.42 -8.54 3.77
N PRO A 32 2.00 -9.56 3.15
CA PRO A 32 2.30 -10.83 3.82
C PRO A 32 3.20 -10.68 5.05
N GLY A 33 4.09 -9.69 5.08
CA GLY A 33 4.93 -9.36 6.22
C GLY A 33 4.12 -8.91 7.44
N ASN A 34 3.10 -8.08 7.22
CA ASN A 34 2.17 -7.65 8.26
C ASN A 34 1.36 -8.82 8.82
N TRP A 35 0.94 -9.74 7.97
CA TRP A 35 0.21 -10.94 8.43
C TRP A 35 1.08 -11.83 9.31
N ALA A 36 2.32 -12.11 8.89
CA ALA A 36 3.25 -12.91 9.67
C ALA A 36 3.53 -12.28 11.04
N SER A 37 3.75 -10.97 11.09
CA SER A 37 3.97 -10.21 12.32
C SER A 37 2.75 -10.26 13.25
N ASN A 38 1.54 -10.08 12.69
CA ASN A 38 0.30 -10.11 13.46
C ASN A 38 0.00 -11.51 14.03
N ILE A 39 0.24 -12.57 13.25
CA ILE A 39 0.10 -13.95 13.70
C ILE A 39 1.11 -14.25 14.80
N ALA A 40 2.38 -13.87 14.64
CA ALA A 40 3.42 -14.05 15.65
C ALA A 40 3.09 -13.30 16.94
N ALA A 41 2.63 -12.05 16.83
CA ALA A 41 2.20 -11.26 17.97
C ALA A 41 0.99 -11.89 18.68
N GLY A 42 -0.02 -12.34 17.94
CA GLY A 42 -1.20 -13.00 18.49
C GLY A 42 -0.87 -14.32 19.19
N SER A 43 0.00 -15.14 18.60
CA SER A 43 0.42 -16.43 19.18
C SER A 43 1.27 -16.26 20.44
N GLY A 44 2.13 -15.24 20.49
CA GLY A 44 3.03 -15.00 21.64
C GLY A 44 2.39 -14.22 22.79
N TYR A 45 1.51 -13.27 22.47
CA TYR A 45 0.98 -12.31 23.45
C TYR A 45 -0.56 -12.33 23.58
N GLY A 46 -1.25 -13.18 22.83
CA GLY A 46 -2.71 -13.23 22.85
C GLY A 46 -3.32 -11.87 22.50
N TYR A 47 -4.29 -11.44 23.27
CA TYR A 47 -5.00 -10.17 23.07
C TYR A 47 -4.32 -8.94 23.70
N SER A 48 -3.19 -9.11 24.39
CA SER A 48 -2.55 -8.00 25.12
C SER A 48 -2.04 -6.88 24.23
N LEU A 49 -1.82 -7.13 22.95
CA LEU A 49 -1.33 -6.14 21.98
C LEU A 49 -2.44 -5.47 21.15
N LEU A 50 -3.72 -5.77 21.40
CA LEU A 50 -4.82 -5.15 20.63
C LEU A 50 -4.86 -3.62 20.74
N TRP A 51 -4.47 -3.07 21.88
CA TRP A 51 -4.38 -1.62 22.04
C TRP A 51 -3.35 -0.98 21.09
N MET A 52 -2.26 -1.69 20.78
CA MET A 52 -1.25 -1.21 19.80
C MET A 52 -1.84 -1.15 18.40
N VAL A 53 -2.65 -2.14 18.01
CA VAL A 53 -3.35 -2.14 16.72
C VAL A 53 -4.29 -0.94 16.62
N THR A 54 -5.05 -0.67 17.68
CA THR A 54 -5.95 0.49 17.73
C THR A 54 -5.15 1.80 17.64
N LEU A 55 -4.08 1.93 18.41
CA LEU A 55 -3.21 3.11 18.38
C LEU A 55 -2.58 3.31 17.00
N SER A 56 -2.05 2.26 16.39
CA SER A 56 -1.46 2.30 15.05
C SER A 56 -2.48 2.73 13.99
N THR A 57 -3.72 2.25 14.09
CA THR A 57 -4.80 2.65 13.17
C THR A 57 -5.12 4.14 13.31
N VAL A 58 -5.22 4.65 14.52
CA VAL A 58 -5.45 6.10 14.76
C VAL A 58 -4.30 6.93 14.20
N MET A 59 -3.06 6.52 14.46
CA MET A 59 -1.87 7.19 13.91
C MET A 59 -1.86 7.16 12.38
N LEU A 60 -2.20 6.03 11.77
CA LEU A 60 -2.27 5.88 10.32
C LEU A 60 -3.29 6.85 9.70
N ILE A 61 -4.49 6.94 10.28
CA ILE A 61 -5.55 7.86 9.81
C ILE A 61 -5.03 9.31 9.84
N ILE A 62 -4.40 9.73 10.94
CA ILE A 62 -3.87 11.09 11.10
C ILE A 62 -2.76 11.35 10.07
N LEU A 63 -1.81 10.43 9.91
CA LEU A 63 -0.69 10.59 8.99
C LEU A 63 -1.14 10.63 7.53
N GLN A 64 -2.05 9.73 7.15
CA GLN A 64 -2.60 9.71 5.79
C GLN A 64 -3.43 10.96 5.49
N HIS A 65 -4.23 11.43 6.46
CA HIS A 65 -4.99 12.67 6.29
C HIS A 65 -4.06 13.86 6.06
N ASN A 66 -3.01 13.99 6.86
CA ASN A 66 -2.03 15.08 6.71
C ASN A 66 -1.27 14.98 5.38
N ALA A 67 -0.89 13.79 4.95
CA ALA A 67 -0.22 13.57 3.67
C ALA A 67 -1.14 13.95 2.49
N ALA A 68 -2.40 13.54 2.53
CA ALA A 68 -3.39 13.90 1.52
C ALA A 68 -3.65 15.42 1.50
N HIS A 69 -3.80 16.03 2.67
CA HIS A 69 -4.00 17.48 2.80
C HIS A 69 -2.81 18.26 2.25
N LEU A 70 -1.57 17.83 2.54
CA LEU A 70 -0.36 18.41 1.97
C LEU A 70 -0.41 18.39 0.43
N GLY A 71 -0.76 17.23 -0.16
CA GLY A 71 -0.88 17.06 -1.61
C GLY A 71 -1.95 17.97 -2.23
N ILE A 72 -3.12 18.07 -1.59
CA ILE A 72 -4.23 18.91 -2.07
C ILE A 72 -3.85 20.40 -2.04
N VAL A 73 -3.22 20.86 -0.95
CA VAL A 73 -2.90 22.29 -0.74
C VAL A 73 -1.69 22.72 -1.56
N THR A 74 -0.67 21.87 -1.66
CA THR A 74 0.60 22.26 -2.29
C THR A 74 0.77 21.76 -3.71
N GLY A 75 0.00 20.77 -4.12
CA GLY A 75 0.21 20.04 -5.39
C GLY A 75 1.48 19.19 -5.41
N LEU A 76 2.17 19.03 -4.26
CA LEU A 76 3.45 18.33 -4.14
C LEU A 76 3.26 17.00 -3.40
N CYS A 77 4.03 15.98 -3.77
CA CYS A 77 4.15 14.79 -2.95
C CYS A 77 5.08 15.05 -1.74
N ILE A 78 5.06 14.16 -0.75
CA ILE A 78 5.84 14.33 0.50
C ILE A 78 7.35 14.49 0.21
N SER A 79 7.89 13.72 -0.75
CA SER A 79 9.30 13.77 -1.12
C SER A 79 9.66 15.10 -1.82
N GLU A 80 8.78 15.63 -2.64
CA GLU A 80 8.94 16.94 -3.29
C GLU A 80 8.86 18.07 -2.27
N ALA A 81 7.88 18.03 -1.35
CA ALA A 81 7.75 18.98 -0.27
C ALA A 81 8.98 18.98 0.64
N ALA A 82 9.47 17.78 1.01
CA ALA A 82 10.70 17.65 1.78
C ALA A 82 11.91 18.25 1.03
N SER A 83 11.98 18.02 -0.30
CA SER A 83 13.05 18.56 -1.14
C SER A 83 13.05 20.07 -1.26
N ARG A 84 11.87 20.68 -1.17
CA ARG A 84 11.66 22.13 -1.35
C ARG A 84 11.79 22.93 -0.06
N TYR A 85 11.30 22.38 1.06
CA TYR A 85 11.15 23.12 2.31
C TYR A 85 12.14 22.73 3.40
N MET A 86 12.84 21.59 3.29
CA MET A 86 13.80 21.13 4.30
C MET A 86 15.23 21.54 3.97
N ASN A 87 16.05 21.70 5.01
CA ASN A 87 17.48 21.89 4.91
C ASN A 87 18.13 20.69 4.20
N LYS A 88 19.20 20.93 3.41
CA LYS A 88 19.88 19.93 2.58
C LYS A 88 20.23 18.63 3.35
N THR A 89 20.73 18.74 4.56
CA THR A 89 21.12 17.59 5.38
C THR A 89 19.90 16.76 5.80
N VAL A 90 18.87 17.42 6.38
CA VAL A 90 17.65 16.77 6.84
C VAL A 90 16.90 16.12 5.66
N LYS A 91 16.80 16.84 4.53
CA LYS A 91 16.23 16.30 3.30
C LYS A 91 16.90 15.01 2.88
N ASN A 92 18.23 15.00 2.79
CA ASN A 92 18.94 13.81 2.35
C ASN A 92 18.74 12.62 3.29
N ILE A 93 18.77 12.85 4.61
CA ILE A 93 18.48 11.78 5.59
C ILE A 93 17.06 11.22 5.38
N VAL A 94 16.06 12.09 5.30
CA VAL A 94 14.65 11.69 5.12
C VAL A 94 14.45 10.93 3.81
N LEU A 95 15.04 11.40 2.70
CA LEU A 95 14.91 10.73 1.41
C LEU A 95 15.62 9.38 1.38
N TRP A 96 16.82 9.27 1.97
CA TRP A 96 17.53 7.99 2.05
C TRP A 96 16.83 6.98 2.95
N THR A 97 16.26 7.42 4.08
CA THR A 97 15.45 6.53 4.93
C THR A 97 14.17 6.06 4.23
N ALA A 98 13.53 6.94 3.45
CA ALA A 98 12.37 6.57 2.64
C ALA A 98 12.72 5.54 1.56
N VAL A 99 13.86 5.70 0.86
CA VAL A 99 14.35 4.72 -0.11
C VAL A 99 14.67 3.39 0.55
N ALA A 100 15.36 3.41 1.70
CA ALA A 100 15.67 2.19 2.45
C ALA A 100 14.40 1.46 2.90
N ALA A 101 13.39 2.19 3.37
CA ALA A 101 12.09 1.64 3.75
C ALA A 101 11.38 1.01 2.53
N ALA A 102 11.35 1.68 1.38
CA ALA A 102 10.75 1.16 0.17
C ALA A 102 11.43 -0.14 -0.31
N VAL A 103 12.76 -0.20 -0.24
CA VAL A 103 13.52 -1.42 -0.59
C VAL A 103 13.17 -2.56 0.39
N ALA A 104 13.14 -2.28 1.69
CA ALA A 104 12.80 -3.28 2.70
C ALA A 104 11.37 -3.83 2.50
N THR A 105 10.40 -2.96 2.20
CA THR A 105 9.02 -3.36 1.89
C THR A 105 8.97 -4.23 0.63
N ALA A 106 9.63 -3.84 -0.45
CA ALA A 106 9.68 -4.63 -1.68
C ALA A 106 10.29 -6.04 -1.45
N MET A 107 11.33 -6.13 -0.62
CA MET A 107 11.91 -7.43 -0.24
C MET A 107 10.92 -8.28 0.55
N ALA A 108 10.17 -7.69 1.49
CA ALA A 108 9.16 -8.39 2.26
C ALA A 108 8.02 -8.93 1.36
N GLU A 109 7.56 -8.15 0.39
CA GLU A 109 6.53 -8.54 -0.57
C GLU A 109 6.99 -9.71 -1.46
N ILE A 110 8.23 -9.65 -1.97
CA ILE A 110 8.81 -10.75 -2.76
C ILE A 110 8.90 -12.02 -1.94
N LEU A 111 9.35 -11.91 -0.69
CA LEU A 111 9.45 -13.04 0.22
C LEU A 111 8.07 -13.63 0.54
N GLY A 112 7.08 -12.80 0.80
CA GLY A 112 5.71 -13.24 1.04
C GLY A 112 5.11 -14.00 -0.14
N GLY A 113 5.30 -13.49 -1.37
CA GLY A 113 4.90 -14.20 -2.59
C GLY A 113 5.64 -15.53 -2.77
N ALA A 114 6.93 -15.59 -2.44
CA ALA A 114 7.72 -16.81 -2.51
C ALA A 114 7.25 -17.87 -1.50
N ILE A 115 6.90 -17.48 -0.28
CA ILE A 115 6.32 -18.36 0.74
C ILE A 115 4.97 -18.91 0.26
N ALA A 116 4.13 -18.08 -0.36
CA ALA A 116 2.87 -18.53 -0.92
C ALA A 116 3.07 -19.58 -2.02
N LEU A 117 4.07 -19.41 -2.89
CA LEU A 117 4.44 -20.41 -3.91
C LEU A 117 4.95 -21.72 -3.29
N GLU A 118 5.71 -21.64 -2.19
CA GLU A 118 6.16 -22.83 -1.46
C GLU A 118 4.97 -23.57 -0.85
N MET A 119 4.03 -22.87 -0.24
CA MET A 119 2.86 -23.49 0.38
C MET A 119 1.89 -24.13 -0.63
N LEU A 120 1.72 -23.50 -1.79
CA LEU A 120 0.76 -23.95 -2.81
C LEU A 120 1.35 -24.99 -3.77
N PHE A 121 2.62 -24.81 -4.16
CA PHE A 121 3.25 -25.58 -5.23
C PHE A 121 4.49 -26.35 -4.79
N HIS A 122 4.87 -26.26 -3.50
CA HIS A 122 6.09 -26.85 -2.95
C HIS A 122 7.38 -26.37 -3.65
N ILE A 123 7.36 -25.14 -4.18
CA ILE A 123 8.52 -24.51 -4.83
C ILE A 123 9.41 -23.93 -3.73
N PRO A 124 10.70 -24.28 -3.62
CA PRO A 124 11.58 -23.72 -2.60
C PRO A 124 11.59 -22.18 -2.63
N VAL A 125 11.57 -21.52 -1.46
CA VAL A 125 11.50 -20.05 -1.33
C VAL A 125 12.55 -19.35 -2.20
N ARG A 126 13.77 -19.91 -2.30
CA ARG A 126 14.84 -19.34 -3.14
C ARG A 126 14.47 -19.25 -4.61
N VAL A 127 13.83 -20.28 -5.15
CA VAL A 127 13.37 -20.31 -6.56
C VAL A 127 12.13 -19.45 -6.71
N GLY A 128 11.19 -19.55 -5.75
CA GLY A 128 9.97 -18.74 -5.71
C GLY A 128 10.27 -17.24 -5.71
N SER A 129 11.24 -16.78 -4.92
CA SER A 129 11.62 -15.35 -4.86
C SER A 129 12.21 -14.86 -6.19
N MET A 130 12.99 -15.67 -6.89
CA MET A 130 13.49 -15.32 -8.23
C MET A 130 12.36 -15.23 -9.26
N VAL A 131 11.41 -16.16 -9.21
CA VAL A 131 10.23 -16.16 -10.12
C VAL A 131 9.39 -14.91 -9.89
N ILE A 132 9.09 -14.57 -8.62
CA ILE A 132 8.33 -13.36 -8.28
C ILE A 132 9.08 -12.11 -8.72
N LEU A 133 10.39 -12.00 -8.43
CA LEU A 133 11.19 -10.86 -8.83
C LEU A 133 11.17 -10.66 -10.35
N LEU A 134 11.36 -11.73 -11.13
CA LEU A 134 11.30 -11.67 -12.59
C LEU A 134 9.91 -11.27 -13.08
N ALA A 135 8.85 -11.81 -12.49
CA ALA A 135 7.47 -11.46 -12.85
C ALA A 135 7.20 -9.96 -12.61
N VAL A 136 7.62 -9.43 -11.45
CA VAL A 136 7.47 -8.00 -11.13
C VAL A 136 8.25 -7.13 -12.10
N LEU A 137 9.51 -7.49 -12.43
CA LEU A 137 10.31 -6.75 -13.39
C LEU A 137 9.66 -6.75 -14.78
N VAL A 138 9.21 -7.90 -15.28
CA VAL A 138 8.52 -8.00 -16.56
C VAL A 138 7.24 -7.15 -16.57
N CYS A 139 6.45 -7.18 -15.49
CA CYS A 139 5.26 -6.34 -15.37
C CYS A 139 5.59 -4.85 -15.41
N GLN A 140 6.67 -4.42 -14.76
CA GLN A 140 7.11 -3.02 -14.78
C GLN A 140 7.55 -2.56 -16.18
N PHE A 141 8.37 -3.39 -16.87
CA PHE A 141 8.84 -3.04 -18.22
C PHE A 141 7.75 -3.09 -19.29
N THR A 142 6.71 -3.91 -19.09
CA THR A 142 5.64 -4.09 -20.09
C THR A 142 4.56 -3.00 -20.03
N ASN A 143 4.69 -2.03 -19.13
CA ASN A 143 3.70 -0.94 -18.93
C ASN A 143 2.26 -1.46 -18.73
N ALA A 144 2.15 -2.66 -18.14
CA ALA A 144 0.90 -3.38 -17.95
C ALA A 144 0.04 -2.83 -16.80
N TYR A 145 0.39 -1.66 -16.24
CA TYR A 145 -0.28 -1.06 -15.09
C TYR A 145 -1.82 -1.07 -15.21
N LYS A 146 -2.35 -0.62 -16.34
CA LYS A 146 -3.80 -0.59 -16.59
C LYS A 146 -4.47 -1.97 -16.62
N LYS A 147 -3.72 -3.01 -17.04
CA LYS A 147 -4.23 -4.39 -17.05
C LYS A 147 -4.22 -4.98 -15.66
N ILE A 148 -3.14 -4.74 -14.91
CA ILE A 148 -2.99 -5.17 -13.52
C ILE A 148 -4.03 -4.48 -12.63
N GLU A 149 -4.25 -3.17 -12.81
CA GLU A 149 -5.29 -2.41 -12.12
C GLU A 149 -6.68 -3.05 -12.28
N LYS A 150 -7.08 -3.38 -13.51
CA LYS A 150 -8.35 -4.05 -13.78
C LYS A 150 -8.45 -5.42 -13.14
N LEU A 151 -7.35 -6.17 -13.14
CA LEU A 151 -7.28 -7.50 -12.55
C LEU A 151 -7.39 -7.43 -11.02
N ILE A 152 -6.73 -6.47 -10.37
CA ILE A 152 -6.84 -6.23 -8.93
C ILE A 152 -8.28 -5.84 -8.56
N ILE A 153 -8.89 -4.91 -9.29
CA ILE A 153 -10.28 -4.50 -9.07
C ILE A 153 -11.22 -5.71 -9.17
N LEU A 154 -11.00 -6.60 -10.14
CA LEU A 154 -11.79 -7.83 -10.31
C LEU A 154 -11.65 -8.80 -9.12
N PHE A 155 -10.47 -8.89 -8.52
CA PHE A 155 -10.24 -9.78 -7.37
C PHE A 155 -10.76 -9.23 -6.04
N VAL A 156 -10.94 -7.90 -5.94
CA VAL A 156 -11.34 -7.22 -4.69
C VAL A 156 -12.84 -6.89 -4.66
N SER A 157 -13.52 -6.92 -5.81
CA SER A 157 -14.97 -6.69 -5.91
C SER A 157 -15.76 -7.97 -5.76
#